data_f9598ec98d6b7dace2345507100d3604
#
_entry.id   f9598ec98d6b7dace2345507100d3604
#
_cell.length_a   1.000
_cell.length_b   1.000
_cell.length_c   1.000
_cell.angle_alpha   90.00
_cell.angle_beta   90.00
_cell.angle_gamma   90.00
#
_symmetry.space_group_name_H-M   'P 1'
#
loop_
_entity.id
_entity.type
_entity.pdbx_description
1 polymer ?
#
loop_
_entity_poly.entity_id
_entity_poly.type
_entity_poly.pdbx_seq_one_letter_code
_entity_poly.pdbx_strand_id
1 'polypeptide(L)'
;MTYTICVFTENSIGLLNKITIIFTRRRINIDSLTVSETEREGISRFTIAIEHEKREEVEKLVRQIRKIIEVLAVFGYINDDIVYNEIALFKIGTPLGSEPLDIDTINKIYKAWVVYWQLDYVAIQKTGTEEEIKEFFEYIKPYGIIEFVRSGRIAVSKTPKGLVEYLPDDMEWEMMAF
;
A
#
# COMPACT_ATOMS: atom_id res chain seq x y z
N MET A 1 -8.37 12.05 -9.36
CA MET A 1 -8.39 10.62 -9.73
C MET A 1 -7.17 9.97 -9.15
N THR A 2 -7.34 8.83 -8.46
CA THR A 2 -6.21 8.12 -7.82
C THR A 2 -5.54 7.17 -8.80
N TYR A 3 -4.23 7.24 -8.87
CA TYR A 3 -3.38 6.34 -9.65
C TYR A 3 -2.48 5.55 -8.73
N THR A 4 -2.23 4.29 -9.09
CA THR A 4 -1.25 3.43 -8.43
C THR A 4 -0.13 3.12 -9.40
N ILE A 5 1.09 3.55 -9.08
CA ILE A 5 2.27 3.31 -9.89
C ILE A 5 3.07 2.19 -9.23
N CYS A 6 3.19 1.06 -9.94
CA CYS A 6 4.01 -0.06 -9.53
C CYS A 6 5.33 -0.02 -10.28
N VAL A 7 6.44 0.02 -9.54
CA VAL A 7 7.80 0.05 -10.10
C VAL A 7 8.56 -1.16 -9.58
N PHE A 8 9.12 -1.94 -10.48
CA PHE A 8 9.99 -3.07 -10.18
C PHE A 8 11.43 -2.67 -10.51
N THR A 9 12.32 -2.93 -9.58
CA THR A 9 13.71 -2.44 -9.66
C THR A 9 14.67 -3.45 -9.11
N GLU A 10 15.94 -3.34 -9.48
CA GLU A 10 17.01 -3.96 -8.70
C GLU A 10 16.97 -3.43 -7.25
N ASN A 11 17.35 -4.27 -6.29
CA ASN A 11 17.46 -3.86 -4.89
C ASN A 11 18.77 -3.12 -4.64
N SER A 12 18.80 -1.82 -4.95
CA SER A 12 20.00 -0.99 -4.83
C SER A 12 19.81 0.23 -3.95
N ILE A 13 20.87 0.62 -3.23
CA ILE A 13 20.89 1.76 -2.31
C ILE A 13 20.64 3.07 -3.08
N GLY A 14 19.81 3.94 -2.52
CA GLY A 14 19.54 5.28 -3.06
C GLY A 14 18.46 5.33 -4.14
N LEU A 15 17.91 4.20 -4.55
CA LEU A 15 16.89 4.15 -5.61
C LEU A 15 15.57 4.80 -5.21
N LEU A 16 15.20 4.68 -3.94
CA LEU A 16 14.06 5.42 -3.39
C LEU A 16 14.19 6.92 -3.67
N ASN A 17 15.37 7.51 -3.42
CA ASN A 17 15.61 8.91 -3.70
C ASN A 17 15.53 9.24 -5.20
N LYS A 18 16.10 8.37 -6.07
CA LYS A 18 16.03 8.57 -7.52
C LYS A 18 14.60 8.61 -8.03
N ILE A 19 13.73 7.75 -7.50
CA ILE A 19 12.31 7.69 -7.86
C ILE A 19 11.56 8.90 -7.30
N THR A 20 11.66 9.20 -6.00
CA THR A 20 10.87 10.25 -5.35
C THR A 20 11.23 11.65 -5.84
N ILE A 21 12.50 11.91 -6.23
CA ILE A 21 12.90 13.20 -6.80
C ILE A 21 12.18 13.52 -8.11
N ILE A 22 11.73 12.52 -8.86
CA ILE A 22 10.97 12.73 -10.11
C ILE A 22 9.59 13.32 -9.79
N PHE A 23 8.93 12.83 -8.72
CA PHE A 23 7.66 13.37 -8.23
C PHE A 23 7.82 14.81 -7.74
N THR A 24 8.86 15.07 -6.93
CA THR A 24 9.18 16.39 -6.41
C THR A 24 9.40 17.41 -7.54
N ARG A 25 10.18 17.05 -8.56
CA ARG A 25 10.45 17.94 -9.71
C ARG A 25 9.20 18.26 -10.52
N ARG A 26 8.20 17.37 -10.51
CA ARG A 26 6.91 17.56 -11.17
C ARG A 26 5.85 18.19 -10.26
N ARG A 27 6.19 18.45 -8.99
CA ARG A 27 5.25 18.94 -7.96
C ARG A 27 4.04 18.02 -7.79
N ILE A 28 4.25 16.72 -7.91
CA ILE A 28 3.23 15.69 -7.67
C ILE A 28 3.44 15.18 -6.25
N ASN A 29 2.39 15.26 -5.43
CA ASN A 29 2.41 14.68 -4.09
C ASN A 29 2.33 13.16 -4.15
N ILE A 30 2.99 12.49 -3.22
CA ILE A 30 2.86 11.05 -3.01
C ILE A 30 1.96 10.86 -1.79
N ASP A 31 0.79 10.23 -1.99
CA ASP A 31 -0.18 10.00 -0.92
C ASP A 31 0.23 8.80 -0.07
N SER A 32 0.73 7.75 -0.71
CA SER A 32 1.35 6.63 -0.02
C SER A 32 2.46 5.99 -0.84
N LEU A 33 3.43 5.40 -0.15
CA LEU A 33 4.55 4.69 -0.75
C LEU A 33 4.87 3.46 0.09
N THR A 34 4.83 2.30 -0.55
CA THR A 34 5.25 1.03 0.03
C THR A 34 6.38 0.46 -0.79
N VAL A 35 7.44 0.01 -0.13
CA VAL A 35 8.59 -0.64 -0.76
C VAL A 35 8.83 -1.98 -0.07
N SER A 36 8.94 -3.04 -0.84
CA SER A 36 9.25 -4.38 -0.33
C SER A 36 10.04 -5.16 -1.38
N GLU A 37 10.79 -6.16 -0.95
CA GLU A 37 11.31 -7.17 -1.85
C GLU A 37 10.15 -7.98 -2.45
N THR A 38 10.36 -8.51 -3.65
CA THR A 38 9.40 -9.38 -4.34
C THR A 38 9.73 -10.84 -4.02
N GLU A 39 8.93 -11.77 -4.57
CA GLU A 39 9.24 -13.22 -4.56
C GLU A 39 10.51 -13.58 -5.36
N ARG A 40 11.14 -12.59 -6.02
CA ARG A 40 12.40 -12.74 -6.74
C ARG A 40 13.50 -12.03 -5.97
N GLU A 41 14.54 -12.77 -5.60
CA GLU A 41 15.69 -12.23 -4.89
C GLU A 41 16.35 -11.10 -5.69
N GLY A 42 16.74 -10.03 -4.99
CA GLY A 42 17.37 -8.85 -5.59
C GLY A 42 16.42 -7.91 -6.34
N ILE A 43 15.09 -8.17 -6.35
CA ILE A 43 14.11 -7.27 -6.94
C ILE A 43 13.24 -6.65 -5.86
N SER A 44 13.18 -5.32 -5.87
CA SER A 44 12.27 -4.53 -5.04
C SER A 44 11.06 -4.04 -5.85
N ARG A 45 9.91 -4.01 -5.18
CA ARG A 45 8.68 -3.42 -5.69
C ARG A 45 8.33 -2.17 -4.92
N PHE A 46 8.11 -1.08 -5.65
CA PHE A 46 7.51 0.15 -5.14
C PHE A 46 6.05 0.20 -5.56
N THR A 47 5.16 0.44 -4.62
CA THR A 47 3.76 0.72 -4.88
C THR A 47 3.49 2.14 -4.41
N ILE A 48 3.24 3.05 -5.35
CA ILE A 48 3.13 4.50 -5.12
C ILE A 48 1.72 4.94 -5.48
N ALA A 49 0.97 5.46 -4.52
CA ALA A 49 -0.34 6.06 -4.76
C ALA A 49 -0.19 7.58 -4.88
N ILE A 50 -0.87 8.15 -5.86
CA ILE A 50 -0.95 9.59 -6.10
C ILE A 50 -2.35 10.00 -6.50
N GLU A 51 -2.76 11.20 -6.14
CA GLU A 51 -3.92 11.85 -6.74
C GLU A 51 -3.47 12.83 -7.83
N HIS A 52 -4.04 12.71 -9.02
CA HIS A 52 -3.77 13.63 -10.12
C HIS A 52 -4.98 13.77 -11.05
N GLU A 53 -5.16 14.99 -11.60
CA GLU A 53 -6.30 15.27 -12.50
C GLU A 53 -6.03 14.81 -13.93
N LYS A 54 -4.79 14.99 -14.40
CA LYS A 54 -4.41 14.79 -15.81
C LYS A 54 -3.66 13.47 -16.00
N ARG A 55 -4.33 12.54 -16.68
CA ARG A 55 -3.75 11.24 -17.03
C ARG A 55 -2.45 11.35 -17.82
N GLU A 56 -2.38 12.29 -18.77
CA GLU A 56 -1.18 12.50 -19.60
C GLU A 56 0.07 12.84 -18.78
N GLU A 57 -0.08 13.55 -17.66
CA GLU A 57 1.05 13.89 -16.78
C GLU A 57 1.52 12.68 -16.00
N VAL A 58 0.61 11.80 -15.59
CA VAL A 58 0.94 10.51 -14.96
C VAL A 58 1.65 9.60 -15.96
N GLU A 59 1.21 9.54 -17.21
CA GLU A 59 1.90 8.77 -18.25
C GLU A 59 3.32 9.30 -18.52
N LYS A 60 3.51 10.63 -18.52
CA LYS A 60 4.85 11.24 -18.62
C LYS A 60 5.73 10.88 -17.42
N LEU A 61 5.15 10.84 -16.22
CA LEU A 61 5.84 10.44 -15.00
C LEU A 61 6.30 8.99 -15.09
N VAL A 62 5.41 8.06 -15.47
CA VAL A 62 5.72 6.64 -15.68
C VAL A 62 6.85 6.46 -16.70
N ARG A 63 6.77 7.16 -17.85
CA ARG A 63 7.83 7.12 -18.88
C ARG A 63 9.18 7.67 -18.36
N GLN A 64 9.17 8.63 -17.44
CA GLN A 64 10.39 9.17 -16.86
C GLN A 64 11.01 8.21 -15.85
N ILE A 65 10.21 7.55 -15.02
CA ILE A 65 10.67 6.53 -14.06
C ILE A 65 11.31 5.35 -14.83
N ARG A 66 10.71 4.92 -15.95
CA ARG A 66 11.23 3.85 -16.81
C ARG A 66 12.63 4.11 -17.36
N LYS A 67 13.10 5.37 -17.40
CA LYS A 67 14.44 5.73 -17.88
C LYS A 67 15.55 5.55 -16.82
N ILE A 68 15.20 5.25 -15.60
CA ILE A 68 16.19 4.92 -14.55
C ILE A 68 16.76 3.53 -14.89
N ILE A 69 18.07 3.40 -14.91
CA ILE A 69 18.76 2.17 -15.34
C ILE A 69 18.34 0.97 -14.50
N GLU A 70 18.24 1.14 -13.19
CA GLU A 70 17.89 0.08 -12.24
C GLU A 70 16.37 -0.26 -12.23
N VAL A 71 15.56 0.42 -13.05
CA VAL A 71 14.11 0.12 -13.19
C VAL A 71 13.90 -0.94 -14.25
N LEU A 72 13.43 -2.11 -13.82
CA LEU A 72 13.15 -3.27 -14.65
C LEU A 72 11.79 -3.14 -15.35
N ALA A 73 10.77 -2.71 -14.59
CA ALA A 73 9.44 -2.49 -15.14
C ALA A 73 8.71 -1.38 -14.36
N VAL A 74 7.79 -0.67 -15.03
CA VAL A 74 6.92 0.32 -14.40
C VAL A 74 5.55 0.34 -15.05
N PHE A 75 4.51 0.37 -14.22
CA PHE A 75 3.11 0.37 -14.63
C PHE A 75 2.35 1.44 -13.87
N GLY A 76 1.44 2.14 -14.57
CA GLY A 76 0.48 3.05 -13.98
C GLY A 76 -0.93 2.48 -14.11
N TYR A 77 -1.64 2.35 -13.01
CA TYR A 77 -2.98 1.79 -12.92
C TYR A 77 -3.96 2.79 -12.33
N ILE A 78 -5.23 2.69 -12.73
CA ILE A 78 -6.37 3.23 -12.00
C ILE A 78 -6.96 2.14 -11.09
N ASN A 79 -7.83 2.51 -10.16
CA ASN A 79 -8.40 1.55 -9.20
C ASN A 79 -9.15 0.38 -9.87
N ASP A 80 -9.75 0.62 -11.04
CA ASP A 80 -10.49 -0.42 -11.78
C ASP A 80 -9.59 -1.52 -12.36
N ASP A 81 -8.30 -1.23 -12.57
CA ASP A 81 -7.33 -2.15 -13.18
C ASP A 81 -6.64 -3.08 -12.15
N ILE A 82 -6.83 -2.81 -10.86
CA ILE A 82 -6.10 -3.48 -9.77
C ILE A 82 -7.01 -4.00 -8.66
N VAL A 83 -6.51 -4.98 -7.94
CA VAL A 83 -6.97 -5.32 -6.59
C VAL A 83 -5.95 -4.72 -5.62
N TYR A 84 -6.42 -3.91 -4.66
CA TYR A 84 -5.54 -3.25 -3.69
C TYR A 84 -6.14 -3.27 -2.30
N ASN A 85 -5.26 -3.25 -1.31
CA ASN A 85 -5.61 -3.13 0.10
C ASN A 85 -4.55 -2.33 0.85
N GLU A 86 -4.96 -1.83 1.99
CA GLU A 86 -4.14 -1.22 3.02
C GLU A 86 -4.38 -1.96 4.34
N ILE A 87 -3.48 -1.83 5.30
CA ILE A 87 -3.65 -2.33 6.65
C ILE A 87 -3.64 -1.16 7.62
N ALA A 88 -4.57 -1.16 8.57
CA ALA A 88 -4.64 -0.18 9.63
C ALA A 88 -4.60 -0.85 11.01
N LEU A 89 -3.94 -0.21 11.96
CA LEU A 89 -3.93 -0.58 13.37
C LEU A 89 -4.55 0.54 14.19
N PHE A 90 -5.47 0.16 15.06
CA PHE A 90 -6.18 1.04 15.99
C PHE A 90 -5.84 0.63 17.40
N LYS A 91 -5.28 1.53 18.19
CA LYS A 91 -5.07 1.34 19.61
C LYS A 91 -6.16 2.08 20.38
N ILE A 92 -6.94 1.36 21.16
CA ILE A 92 -8.10 1.86 21.87
C ILE A 92 -7.88 1.68 23.37
N GLY A 93 -8.14 2.74 24.15
CA GLY A 93 -7.96 2.71 25.62
C GLY A 93 -8.99 1.87 26.34
N THR A 94 -8.59 1.37 27.52
CA THR A 94 -9.48 0.74 28.49
C THR A 94 -9.48 1.56 29.79
N PRO A 95 -10.61 1.69 30.52
CA PRO A 95 -11.90 1.08 30.20
C PRO A 95 -12.45 1.63 28.90
N LEU A 96 -12.86 0.71 28.07
CA LEU A 96 -13.53 1.02 26.80
C LEU A 96 -14.74 1.89 27.09
N GLY A 97 -14.75 3.15 26.70
CA GLY A 97 -15.83 4.12 26.80
C GLY A 97 -17.05 3.80 27.69
N SER A 98 -18.17 4.41 27.44
CA SER A 98 -19.42 4.10 28.14
C SER A 98 -20.06 2.78 27.70
N GLU A 99 -19.62 2.20 26.58
CA GLU A 99 -20.17 0.97 26.00
C GLU A 99 -19.07 -0.09 25.83
N PRO A 100 -19.39 -1.39 26.07
CA PRO A 100 -18.47 -2.49 25.81
C PRO A 100 -18.18 -2.61 24.31
N LEU A 101 -16.95 -2.93 23.95
CA LEU A 101 -16.54 -3.15 22.56
C LEU A 101 -17.27 -4.36 21.98
N ASP A 102 -18.08 -4.16 20.96
CA ASP A 102 -18.79 -5.24 20.28
C ASP A 102 -17.87 -5.98 19.30
N ILE A 103 -17.17 -6.98 19.81
CA ILE A 103 -16.24 -7.81 19.05
C ILE A 103 -16.94 -8.56 17.90
N ASP A 104 -18.19 -8.97 18.09
CA ASP A 104 -18.94 -9.66 17.05
C ASP A 104 -19.22 -8.75 15.83
N THR A 105 -19.63 -7.51 16.07
CA THR A 105 -19.79 -6.51 15.01
C THR A 105 -18.47 -6.18 14.34
N ILE A 106 -17.41 -5.99 15.11
CA ILE A 106 -16.06 -5.72 14.59
C ILE A 106 -15.60 -6.84 13.63
N ASN A 107 -15.76 -8.09 14.04
CA ASN A 107 -15.31 -9.22 13.24
C ASN A 107 -16.22 -9.50 12.03
N LYS A 108 -17.54 -9.51 12.23
CA LYS A 108 -18.50 -9.97 11.21
C LYS A 108 -18.83 -8.90 10.19
N ILE A 109 -19.03 -7.65 10.64
CA ILE A 109 -19.44 -6.55 9.78
C ILE A 109 -18.22 -5.86 9.18
N TYR A 110 -17.30 -5.43 10.04
CA TYR A 110 -16.14 -4.66 9.58
C TYR A 110 -14.95 -5.54 9.15
N LYS A 111 -14.99 -6.87 9.38
CA LYS A 111 -13.88 -7.78 9.07
C LYS A 111 -12.56 -7.26 9.66
N ALA A 112 -12.63 -6.76 10.88
CA ALA A 112 -11.49 -6.29 11.64
C ALA A 112 -11.22 -7.26 12.80
N TRP A 113 -9.99 -7.35 13.28
CA TRP A 113 -9.56 -8.39 14.22
C TRP A 113 -8.81 -7.76 15.38
N VAL A 114 -9.14 -8.20 16.61
CA VAL A 114 -8.32 -7.89 17.79
C VAL A 114 -7.03 -8.69 17.68
N VAL A 115 -5.90 -7.98 17.56
CA VAL A 115 -4.56 -8.60 17.44
C VAL A 115 -3.78 -8.56 18.75
N TYR A 116 -4.17 -7.70 19.68
CA TYR A 116 -3.56 -7.60 20.99
C TYR A 116 -4.55 -7.07 22.02
N TRP A 117 -4.52 -7.63 23.24
CA TRP A 117 -5.39 -7.23 24.35
C TRP A 117 -4.60 -7.16 25.65
N GLN A 118 -4.71 -6.05 26.35
CA GLN A 118 -4.13 -5.82 27.67
C GLN A 118 -5.11 -5.02 28.55
N LEU A 119 -4.80 -4.88 29.86
CA LEU A 119 -5.67 -4.16 30.80
C LEU A 119 -5.92 -2.70 30.40
N ASP A 120 -4.92 -2.04 29.82
CA ASP A 120 -4.93 -0.60 29.55
C ASP A 120 -5.37 -0.26 28.12
N TYR A 121 -5.29 -1.22 27.20
CA TYR A 121 -5.68 -0.99 25.79
C TYR A 121 -5.92 -2.28 25.01
N VAL A 122 -6.58 -2.12 23.89
CA VAL A 122 -6.75 -3.15 22.86
C VAL A 122 -6.21 -2.65 21.52
N ALA A 123 -5.53 -3.50 20.77
CA ALA A 123 -5.13 -3.20 19.38
C ALA A 123 -5.98 -4.01 18.40
N ILE A 124 -6.56 -3.31 17.44
CA ILE A 124 -7.44 -3.86 16.41
C ILE A 124 -6.80 -3.61 15.05
N GLN A 125 -6.73 -4.66 14.23
CA GLN A 125 -6.29 -4.60 12.85
C GLN A 125 -7.50 -4.58 11.91
N LYS A 126 -7.46 -3.70 10.92
CA LYS A 126 -8.39 -3.66 9.79
C LYS A 126 -7.62 -3.67 8.49
N THR A 127 -8.01 -4.57 7.58
CA THR A 127 -7.50 -4.60 6.20
C THR A 127 -8.64 -4.23 5.25
N GLY A 128 -8.37 -3.43 4.24
CA GLY A 128 -9.37 -3.02 3.26
C GLY A 128 -8.91 -1.85 2.41
N THR A 129 -9.84 -1.27 1.67
CA THR A 129 -9.63 -0.02 0.93
C THR A 129 -9.59 1.16 1.91
N GLU A 130 -9.15 2.32 1.41
CA GLU A 130 -9.14 3.54 2.21
C GLU A 130 -10.53 3.90 2.74
N GLU A 131 -11.57 3.73 1.92
CA GLU A 131 -12.96 3.98 2.28
C GLU A 131 -13.44 3.04 3.39
N GLU A 132 -13.14 1.73 3.29
CA GLU A 132 -13.49 0.74 4.31
C GLU A 132 -12.76 0.98 5.63
N ILE A 133 -11.52 1.43 5.58
CA ILE A 133 -10.73 1.78 6.78
C ILE A 133 -11.30 3.04 7.42
N LYS A 134 -11.71 4.04 6.62
CA LYS A 134 -12.33 5.26 7.11
C LYS A 134 -13.70 5.01 7.74
N GLU A 135 -14.52 4.15 7.14
CA GLU A 135 -15.80 3.73 7.71
C GLU A 135 -15.58 3.07 9.08
N PHE A 136 -14.62 2.15 9.18
CA PHE A 136 -14.30 1.52 10.45
C PHE A 136 -13.73 2.52 11.48
N PHE A 137 -12.93 3.50 11.04
CA PHE A 137 -12.43 4.56 11.91
C PHE A 137 -13.57 5.35 12.57
N GLU A 138 -14.59 5.75 11.79
CA GLU A 138 -15.74 6.48 12.35
C GLU A 138 -16.59 5.61 13.31
N TYR A 139 -16.71 4.31 13.04
CA TYR A 139 -17.36 3.36 13.94
C TYR A 139 -16.63 3.22 15.28
N ILE A 140 -15.28 3.07 15.25
CA ILE A 140 -14.48 2.79 16.44
C ILE A 140 -14.13 4.06 17.26
N LYS A 141 -14.23 5.23 16.65
CA LYS A 141 -13.90 6.53 17.24
C LYS A 141 -14.55 6.83 18.60
N PRO A 142 -15.84 6.51 18.85
CA PRO A 142 -16.48 6.73 20.15
C PRO A 142 -15.85 5.93 21.30
N TYR A 143 -15.15 4.84 21.01
CA TYR A 143 -14.47 4.00 22.00
C TYR A 143 -13.15 4.57 22.50
N GLY A 144 -12.68 5.72 21.99
CA GLY A 144 -11.47 6.40 22.45
C GLY A 144 -10.20 5.87 21.78
N ILE A 145 -9.94 6.31 20.54
CA ILE A 145 -8.71 5.98 19.82
C ILE A 145 -7.54 6.72 20.46
N ILE A 146 -6.54 5.97 20.97
CA ILE A 146 -5.28 6.50 21.49
C ILE A 146 -4.29 6.72 20.35
N GLU A 147 -4.24 5.78 19.40
CA GLU A 147 -3.29 5.80 18.30
C GLU A 147 -3.91 5.13 17.08
N PHE A 148 -3.64 5.68 15.92
CA PHE A 148 -4.05 5.16 14.62
C PHE A 148 -2.88 5.19 13.65
N VAL A 149 -2.61 4.06 13.01
CA VAL A 149 -1.56 3.93 11.99
C VAL A 149 -2.13 3.20 10.79
N ARG A 150 -1.82 3.70 9.59
CA ARG A 150 -2.21 3.10 8.32
C ARG A 150 -0.98 2.88 7.45
N SER A 151 -0.87 1.72 6.83
CA SER A 151 0.16 1.42 5.84
C SER A 151 -0.09 2.17 4.54
N GLY A 152 0.90 2.19 3.66
CA GLY A 152 0.64 2.44 2.26
C GLY A 152 -0.11 1.29 1.61
N ARG A 153 -0.64 1.56 0.43
CA ARG A 153 -1.37 0.60 -0.40
C ARG A 153 -0.43 -0.47 -0.96
N ILE A 154 -0.90 -1.71 -0.95
CA ILE A 154 -0.37 -2.81 -1.76
C ILE A 154 -1.39 -3.15 -2.84
N ALA A 155 -0.92 -3.52 -4.03
CA ALA A 155 -1.82 -3.74 -5.16
C ALA A 155 -1.29 -4.83 -6.10
N VAL A 156 -2.20 -5.58 -6.72
CA VAL A 156 -1.89 -6.49 -7.83
C VAL A 156 -2.77 -6.15 -9.03
N SER A 157 -2.24 -6.33 -10.23
CA SER A 157 -3.01 -6.14 -11.46
C SER A 157 -4.11 -7.20 -11.58
N LYS A 158 -5.26 -6.81 -12.12
CA LYS A 158 -6.32 -7.76 -12.49
C LYS A 158 -6.00 -8.56 -13.77
N THR A 159 -4.92 -8.20 -14.48
CA THR A 159 -4.45 -9.00 -15.62
C THR A 159 -3.79 -10.28 -15.12
N PRO A 160 -4.01 -11.43 -15.76
CA PRO A 160 -3.46 -12.72 -15.32
C PRO A 160 -1.98 -12.89 -15.73
N LYS A 161 -1.16 -11.85 -15.54
CA LYS A 161 0.27 -11.85 -15.84
C LYS A 161 1.07 -11.67 -14.56
N GLY A 162 2.03 -12.56 -14.34
CA GLY A 162 2.97 -12.48 -13.23
C GLY A 162 4.15 -11.58 -13.52
N LEU A 163 4.97 -11.31 -12.49
CA LEU A 163 6.17 -10.47 -12.60
C LEU A 163 7.13 -10.97 -13.68
N VAL A 164 7.30 -12.28 -13.80
CA VAL A 164 8.24 -12.91 -14.75
C VAL A 164 7.97 -12.52 -16.21
N GLU A 165 6.70 -12.36 -16.58
CA GLU A 165 6.31 -11.99 -17.94
C GLU A 165 6.64 -10.52 -18.32
N TYR A 166 7.05 -9.74 -17.33
CA TYR A 166 7.44 -8.34 -17.51
C TYR A 166 8.95 -8.10 -17.39
N LEU A 167 9.70 -9.14 -16.99
CA LEU A 167 11.15 -9.07 -16.83
C LEU A 167 11.85 -9.51 -18.13
N PRO A 168 13.09 -9.06 -18.39
CA PRO A 168 13.88 -9.52 -19.50
C PRO A 168 14.12 -11.03 -19.46
N ASP A 169 14.04 -11.70 -20.62
CA ASP A 169 14.20 -13.16 -20.75
C ASP A 169 15.61 -13.68 -20.41
N ASP A 170 16.60 -12.79 -20.40
CA ASP A 170 18.01 -13.07 -20.16
C ASP A 170 18.42 -13.01 -18.67
N MET A 171 17.47 -12.70 -17.77
CA MET A 171 17.71 -12.72 -16.34
C MET A 171 17.36 -14.07 -15.73
N GLU A 172 18.37 -14.82 -15.27
CA GLU A 172 18.18 -15.98 -14.40
C GLU A 172 17.79 -15.52 -13.00
N TRP A 173 16.55 -15.86 -12.58
CA TRP A 173 16.01 -15.48 -11.29
C TRP A 173 15.72 -16.70 -10.42
N GLU A 174 16.26 -16.72 -9.21
CA GLU A 174 15.86 -17.70 -8.21
C GLU A 174 14.62 -17.20 -7.44
N MET A 175 13.65 -18.10 -7.21
CA MET A 175 12.50 -17.78 -6.35
C MET A 175 12.92 -17.85 -4.89
N MET A 176 12.63 -16.83 -4.11
CA MET A 176 12.77 -16.91 -2.65
C MET A 176 11.90 -18.05 -2.11
N ALA A 177 12.51 -18.93 -1.31
CA ALA A 177 11.77 -19.89 -0.49
C ALA A 177 11.26 -19.13 0.76
N PHE A 178 9.94 -18.99 0.87
CA PHE A 178 9.29 -18.48 2.07
C PHE A 178 9.01 -19.60 3.05
#